data_bae99a828e172506c9173fd807e16c0e
#
_entry.id   bae99a828e172506c9173fd807e16c0e
#
_cell.length_a   1.000
_cell.length_b   1.000
_cell.length_c   1.000
_cell.angle_alpha   90.00
_cell.angle_beta   90.00
_cell.angle_gamma   90.00
#
_symmetry.space_group_name_H-M   'P 1'
#
loop_
_entity.id
_entity.type
_entity.pdbx_description
1 polymer ?
#
loop_
_entity_poly.entity_id
_entity_poly.type
_entity_poly.pdbx_seq_one_letter_code
_entity_poly.pdbx_strand_id
1 'polypeptide(L)'
;MFHVVAALAITALLVLTSVLASWAQALQAGAARVKITPDNLPYLAGYAANRRAQEIHDDVYASAVVIQAGNTKLAIVSCDLIGLLRPAVQEIRSKVTSVPAENIIIAATHTHSGPDSIGLWGQPEQGISGVDKEWYAQMKQKVAQAIEEAAKNLQPAVLRVGRTTDVRGVSVNTRVRQILDTELVVLQLRNANDNKTIATIVNYAVHPELMNIRSLTSDIVHYMRQTIENAEGGIVLFLNGALGGMVTTDSPGNDWRECERVGNTLGQAALAALRNATTIREATAAIQREEVSIPLENERFKQAAQAGLFPEPMLQNDQVTTEVMHVTLGPIEMVTIPGEALPNIGLQLKRHMKGTFKMVLGLANDELGYILSEADYGLDIYRYETSMSVGEKAGRVVTDALLAMIQKAAPAVATAPTSPVAAFFDQLPLRFRSERAQGIPKVLYRFNITGEGGGVWEVLIQDGRCTIRRGVSAEQADVTVTTNVQTFLDVVSGKMLAEQAYMSGQLLVDGDLFLAQRIADFFEL
;
A
#
# COMPACT_ATOMS: atom_id res chain seq x y z
N MET A 1 -23.90 53.29 -17.26
CA MET A 1 -23.31 52.93 -15.93
C MET A 1 -23.86 51.62 -15.40
N PHE A 2 -25.11 51.26 -15.57
CA PHE A 2 -25.71 49.99 -15.12
C PHE A 2 -25.25 48.72 -15.87
N HIS A 3 -24.81 48.82 -17.12
CA HIS A 3 -24.36 47.67 -17.92
C HIS A 3 -22.94 47.24 -17.65
N VAL A 4 -22.09 48.09 -17.08
CA VAL A 4 -20.69 47.76 -16.75
C VAL A 4 -20.61 47.04 -15.40
N VAL A 5 -21.51 47.33 -14.47
CA VAL A 5 -21.57 46.69 -13.15
C VAL A 5 -22.09 45.25 -13.26
N ALA A 6 -23.06 44.99 -14.17
CA ALA A 6 -23.58 43.66 -14.43
C ALA A 6 -22.54 42.72 -15.09
N ALA A 7 -21.70 43.25 -16.01
CA ALA A 7 -20.66 42.47 -16.65
C ALA A 7 -19.53 42.08 -15.68
N LEU A 8 -19.16 42.95 -14.74
CA LEU A 8 -18.15 42.67 -13.71
C LEU A 8 -18.65 41.66 -12.66
N ALA A 9 -19.95 41.66 -12.34
CA ALA A 9 -20.52 40.69 -11.41
C ALA A 9 -20.62 39.27 -12.03
N ILE A 10 -20.90 39.17 -13.32
CA ILE A 10 -20.97 37.89 -14.05
C ILE A 10 -19.54 37.33 -14.26
N THR A 11 -18.53 38.17 -14.51
CA THR A 11 -17.15 37.75 -14.67
C THR A 11 -16.53 37.31 -13.31
N ALA A 12 -16.90 37.96 -12.20
CA ALA A 12 -16.51 37.55 -10.87
C ALA A 12 -17.17 36.23 -10.43
N LEU A 13 -18.40 35.96 -10.86
CA LEU A 13 -19.13 34.72 -10.58
C LEU A 13 -18.55 33.54 -11.39
N LEU A 14 -18.06 33.78 -12.62
CA LEU A 14 -17.43 32.78 -13.48
C LEU A 14 -15.98 32.45 -13.08
N VAL A 15 -15.30 33.37 -12.40
CA VAL A 15 -13.93 33.13 -11.86
C VAL A 15 -13.99 32.42 -10.50
N LEU A 16 -15.10 32.55 -9.74
CA LEU A 16 -15.29 31.84 -8.47
C LEU A 16 -15.68 30.36 -8.63
N THR A 17 -16.01 29.90 -9.82
CA THR A 17 -16.42 28.49 -10.06
C THR A 17 -15.29 27.57 -10.48
N SER A 18 -14.04 28.03 -10.54
CA SER A 18 -12.90 27.20 -10.93
C SER A 18 -11.96 26.77 -9.78
N VAL A 19 -12.26 27.12 -8.55
CA VAL A 19 -11.68 26.42 -7.39
C VAL A 19 -12.66 25.30 -7.01
N LEU A 20 -12.70 24.26 -7.83
CA LEU A 20 -13.27 22.99 -7.41
C LEU A 20 -12.42 22.50 -6.25
N ALA A 21 -12.85 22.81 -5.03
CA ALA A 21 -12.40 22.06 -3.86
C ALA A 21 -12.62 20.58 -4.21
N SER A 22 -11.56 19.83 -4.35
CA SER A 22 -11.65 18.38 -4.54
C SER A 22 -12.21 17.79 -3.24
N TRP A 23 -13.53 17.64 -3.22
CA TRP A 23 -14.23 17.01 -2.09
C TRP A 23 -13.77 15.55 -2.03
N ALA A 24 -13.48 15.08 -0.83
CA ALA A 24 -13.21 13.67 -0.61
C ALA A 24 -14.40 12.84 -1.12
N GLN A 25 -14.11 11.77 -1.86
CA GLN A 25 -15.13 10.95 -2.51
C GLN A 25 -15.08 9.52 -2.00
N ALA A 26 -16.22 8.83 -2.07
CA ALA A 26 -16.32 7.44 -1.70
C ALA A 26 -15.33 6.58 -2.50
N LEU A 27 -14.67 5.67 -1.80
CA LEU A 27 -13.67 4.79 -2.37
C LEU A 27 -14.31 3.58 -3.05
N GLN A 28 -13.70 3.13 -4.15
CA GLN A 28 -13.90 1.80 -4.70
C GLN A 28 -12.56 1.09 -4.76
N ALA A 29 -12.56 -0.22 -4.61
CA ALA A 29 -11.37 -1.04 -4.75
C ALA A 29 -11.70 -2.38 -5.38
N GLY A 30 -10.74 -2.92 -6.12
CA GLY A 30 -10.78 -4.27 -6.64
C GLY A 30 -9.38 -4.87 -6.63
N ALA A 31 -9.30 -6.17 -6.57
CA ALA A 31 -8.03 -6.89 -6.54
C ALA A 31 -8.09 -8.14 -7.41
N ALA A 32 -6.93 -8.54 -7.91
CA ALA A 32 -6.73 -9.80 -8.61
C ALA A 32 -5.30 -10.31 -8.42
N ARG A 33 -5.12 -11.62 -8.53
CA ARG A 33 -3.83 -12.29 -8.47
C ARG A 33 -3.72 -13.27 -9.63
N VAL A 34 -2.65 -13.18 -10.40
CA VAL A 34 -2.38 -14.06 -11.53
C VAL A 34 -1.04 -14.77 -11.31
N LYS A 35 -1.02 -16.08 -11.54
CA LYS A 35 0.19 -16.89 -11.45
C LYS A 35 1.14 -16.58 -12.60
N ILE A 36 2.38 -16.21 -12.27
CA ILE A 36 3.47 -15.94 -13.21
C ILE A 36 4.59 -16.99 -13.16
N THR A 37 4.44 -18.04 -12.38
CA THR A 37 5.37 -19.19 -12.34
C THR A 37 5.61 -19.69 -13.77
N PRO A 38 6.87 -19.83 -14.21
CA PRO A 38 7.18 -20.43 -15.51
C PRO A 38 6.86 -21.94 -15.54
N ASP A 39 6.51 -22.44 -16.72
CA ASP A 39 6.25 -23.87 -16.91
C ASP A 39 7.54 -24.69 -16.85
N ASN A 40 8.66 -24.10 -17.27
CA ASN A 40 9.99 -24.69 -17.19
C ASN A 40 10.75 -24.17 -15.97
N LEU A 41 11.62 -25.01 -15.41
CA LEU A 41 12.49 -24.59 -14.30
C LEU A 41 13.48 -23.51 -14.77
N PRO A 42 13.39 -22.27 -14.22
CA PRO A 42 14.15 -21.13 -14.72
C PRO A 42 15.55 -21.04 -14.11
N TYR A 43 16.37 -20.12 -14.62
CA TYR A 43 17.46 -19.53 -13.83
C TYR A 43 16.84 -18.68 -12.72
N LEU A 44 17.39 -18.80 -11.51
CA LEU A 44 16.95 -18.06 -10.33
C LEU A 44 17.82 -16.82 -10.15
N ALA A 45 17.19 -15.68 -9.97
CA ALA A 45 17.83 -14.40 -9.74
C ALA A 45 18.40 -14.24 -8.31
N GLY A 46 19.19 -13.21 -8.08
CA GLY A 46 19.54 -12.64 -6.77
C GLY A 46 20.85 -13.12 -6.16
N TYR A 47 21.27 -14.34 -6.41
CA TYR A 47 22.53 -14.91 -5.90
C TYR A 47 23.56 -15.13 -7.01
N ALA A 48 24.36 -16.19 -6.92
CA ALA A 48 25.32 -16.54 -7.95
C ALA A 48 24.64 -16.83 -9.31
N ALA A 49 25.25 -16.41 -10.39
CA ALA A 49 24.82 -16.77 -11.74
C ALA A 49 24.85 -18.30 -11.95
N ASN A 50 24.17 -18.76 -13.00
CA ASN A 50 24.04 -20.18 -13.37
C ASN A 50 23.35 -21.05 -12.29
N ARG A 51 22.50 -20.45 -11.46
CA ARG A 51 21.69 -21.13 -10.45
C ARG A 51 20.31 -21.44 -11.06
N ARG A 52 20.16 -22.65 -11.61
CA ARG A 52 18.88 -23.10 -12.18
C ARG A 52 18.03 -23.78 -11.12
N ALA A 53 16.72 -23.50 -11.11
CA ALA A 53 15.76 -24.19 -10.24
C ALA A 53 15.79 -25.70 -10.49
N GLN A 54 15.57 -26.49 -9.43
CA GLN A 54 15.42 -27.94 -9.47
C GLN A 54 14.00 -28.38 -9.09
N GLU A 55 13.29 -27.47 -8.41
CA GLU A 55 11.92 -27.67 -7.97
C GLU A 55 11.19 -26.32 -7.82
N ILE A 56 9.88 -26.38 -7.67
CA ILE A 56 9.02 -25.27 -7.32
C ILE A 56 8.49 -25.55 -5.93
N HIS A 57 8.85 -24.72 -4.93
CA HIS A 57 8.33 -24.82 -3.58
C HIS A 57 6.95 -24.15 -3.48
N ASP A 58 6.83 -22.93 -4.01
CA ASP A 58 5.58 -22.20 -4.10
C ASP A 58 5.50 -21.40 -5.39
N ASP A 59 4.27 -21.12 -5.81
CA ASP A 59 4.01 -20.33 -7.00
C ASP A 59 4.40 -18.87 -6.79
N VAL A 60 4.92 -18.24 -7.82
CA VAL A 60 5.18 -16.80 -7.88
C VAL A 60 4.04 -16.09 -8.62
N TYR A 61 3.69 -14.89 -8.15
CA TYR A 61 2.48 -14.20 -8.57
C TYR A 61 2.73 -12.75 -8.99
N ALA A 62 1.83 -12.23 -9.82
CA ALA A 62 1.53 -10.82 -9.96
C ALA A 62 0.20 -10.56 -9.23
N SER A 63 0.24 -9.76 -8.17
CA SER A 63 -0.94 -9.37 -7.39
C SER A 63 -1.21 -7.88 -7.62
N ALA A 64 -2.41 -7.52 -8.04
CA ALA A 64 -2.80 -6.16 -8.38
C ALA A 64 -3.97 -5.68 -7.52
N VAL A 65 -3.92 -4.41 -7.13
CA VAL A 65 -5.03 -3.68 -6.50
C VAL A 65 -5.29 -2.43 -7.33
N VAL A 66 -6.54 -2.18 -7.68
CA VAL A 66 -6.99 -0.91 -8.26
C VAL A 66 -7.84 -0.19 -7.22
N ILE A 67 -7.47 1.05 -6.93
CA ILE A 67 -8.20 1.94 -6.01
C ILE A 67 -8.73 3.10 -6.84
N GLN A 68 -10.03 3.37 -6.73
CA GLN A 68 -10.65 4.54 -7.33
C GLN A 68 -11.07 5.50 -6.22
N ALA A 69 -10.55 6.73 -6.27
CA ALA A 69 -10.89 7.84 -5.41
C ALA A 69 -11.42 8.98 -6.32
N GLY A 70 -12.71 9.14 -6.36
CA GLY A 70 -13.33 10.04 -7.34
C GLY A 70 -13.07 9.62 -8.78
N ASN A 71 -12.54 10.55 -9.57
CA ASN A 71 -12.19 10.29 -10.97
C ASN A 71 -10.79 9.70 -11.14
N THR A 72 -10.00 9.61 -10.06
CA THR A 72 -8.63 9.08 -10.11
C THR A 72 -8.63 7.60 -9.82
N LYS A 73 -8.10 6.81 -10.75
CA LYS A 73 -7.78 5.39 -10.55
C LYS A 73 -6.28 5.25 -10.37
N LEU A 74 -5.88 4.51 -9.34
CA LEU A 74 -4.50 4.12 -9.04
C LEU A 74 -4.43 2.59 -9.08
N ALA A 75 -3.50 2.03 -9.84
CA ALA A 75 -3.16 0.62 -9.76
C ALA A 75 -1.81 0.43 -9.05
N ILE A 76 -1.77 -0.51 -8.12
CA ILE A 76 -0.55 -0.94 -7.42
C ILE A 76 -0.39 -2.43 -7.64
N VAL A 77 0.76 -2.84 -8.15
CA VAL A 77 1.08 -4.24 -8.46
C VAL A 77 2.32 -4.66 -7.71
N SER A 78 2.28 -5.85 -7.15
CA SER A 78 3.41 -6.55 -6.54
C SER A 78 3.70 -7.81 -7.36
N CYS A 79 4.93 -7.92 -7.88
CA CYS A 79 5.40 -9.09 -8.63
C CYS A 79 6.46 -9.86 -7.85
N ASP A 80 6.34 -11.17 -7.75
CA ASP A 80 7.34 -12.04 -7.10
C ASP A 80 8.54 -12.27 -8.03
N LEU A 81 9.29 -11.20 -8.23
CA LEU A 81 10.47 -11.12 -9.09
C LEU A 81 11.59 -10.40 -8.34
N ILE A 82 12.81 -10.51 -8.85
CA ILE A 82 13.94 -9.73 -8.36
C ILE A 82 13.76 -8.24 -8.67
N GLY A 83 13.24 -7.92 -9.84
CA GLY A 83 13.00 -6.58 -10.35
C GLY A 83 12.38 -6.63 -11.74
N LEU A 84 11.96 -5.49 -12.26
CA LEU A 84 11.50 -5.30 -13.63
C LEU A 84 12.12 -4.04 -14.20
N LEU A 85 12.73 -4.13 -15.38
CA LEU A 85 13.25 -2.97 -16.07
C LEU A 85 12.13 -2.08 -16.62
N ARG A 86 12.37 -0.78 -16.68
CA ARG A 86 11.39 0.22 -17.13
C ARG A 86 10.75 -0.12 -18.49
N PRO A 87 11.45 -0.60 -19.53
CA PRO A 87 10.80 -0.95 -20.79
C PRO A 87 9.72 -2.02 -20.63
N ALA A 88 9.93 -3.02 -19.75
CA ALA A 88 8.91 -4.01 -19.42
C ALA A 88 7.70 -3.39 -18.75
N VAL A 89 7.94 -2.49 -17.79
CA VAL A 89 6.87 -1.74 -17.11
C VAL A 89 6.07 -0.91 -18.11
N GLN A 90 6.73 -0.24 -19.06
CA GLN A 90 6.06 0.52 -20.11
C GLN A 90 5.24 -0.38 -21.04
N GLU A 91 5.77 -1.55 -21.43
CA GLU A 91 5.04 -2.52 -22.24
C GLU A 91 3.81 -3.07 -21.52
N ILE A 92 3.93 -3.39 -20.21
CA ILE A 92 2.79 -3.83 -19.38
C ILE A 92 1.72 -2.74 -19.36
N ARG A 93 2.10 -1.51 -19.06
CA ARG A 93 1.18 -0.36 -19.02
C ARG A 93 0.47 -0.13 -20.33
N SER A 94 1.15 -0.31 -21.47
CA SER A 94 0.57 -0.15 -22.80
C SER A 94 -0.54 -1.16 -23.12
N LYS A 95 -0.60 -2.29 -22.40
CA LYS A 95 -1.61 -3.35 -22.54
C LYS A 95 -2.82 -3.13 -21.62
N VAL A 96 -2.74 -2.16 -20.69
CA VAL A 96 -3.81 -1.83 -19.74
C VAL A 96 -4.66 -0.70 -20.30
N THR A 97 -5.98 -0.87 -20.30
CA THR A 97 -6.94 0.12 -20.80
C THR A 97 -7.84 0.70 -19.71
N SER A 98 -7.97 -0.01 -18.60
CA SER A 98 -8.90 0.32 -17.49
C SER A 98 -8.36 1.37 -16.52
N VAL A 99 -7.02 1.58 -16.49
CA VAL A 99 -6.30 2.53 -15.63
C VAL A 99 -5.33 3.34 -16.49
N PRO A 100 -5.23 4.67 -16.35
CA PRO A 100 -4.23 5.46 -17.06
C PRO A 100 -2.81 4.94 -16.78
N ALA A 101 -1.98 4.85 -17.82
CA ALA A 101 -0.63 4.28 -17.74
C ALA A 101 0.26 4.99 -16.67
N GLU A 102 0.09 6.31 -16.54
CA GLU A 102 0.79 7.16 -15.57
C GLU A 102 0.34 6.92 -14.13
N ASN A 103 -0.78 6.22 -13.92
CA ASN A 103 -1.35 5.91 -12.60
C ASN A 103 -1.09 4.46 -12.17
N ILE A 104 -0.19 3.74 -12.85
CA ILE A 104 0.13 2.34 -12.56
C ILE A 104 1.51 2.26 -11.92
N ILE A 105 1.60 1.72 -10.70
CA ILE A 105 2.82 1.38 -10.00
C ILE A 105 3.01 -0.14 -10.09
N ILE A 106 4.18 -0.58 -10.58
CA ILE A 106 4.57 -1.99 -10.62
C ILE A 106 5.86 -2.13 -9.81
N ALA A 107 5.81 -2.86 -8.72
CA ALA A 107 6.93 -3.11 -7.84
C ALA A 107 7.25 -4.60 -7.75
N ALA A 108 8.53 -4.93 -7.59
CA ALA A 108 8.97 -6.28 -7.30
C ALA A 108 9.03 -6.54 -5.79
N THR A 109 8.76 -7.78 -5.37
CA THR A 109 9.00 -8.22 -3.99
C THR A 109 10.48 -8.35 -3.68
N HIS A 110 11.31 -8.46 -4.70
CA HIS A 110 12.76 -8.69 -4.66
C HIS A 110 13.13 -10.07 -4.13
N THR A 111 12.32 -11.10 -4.43
CA THR A 111 12.70 -12.46 -4.08
C THR A 111 13.97 -12.89 -4.83
N HIS A 112 14.97 -13.39 -4.09
CA HIS A 112 16.21 -13.93 -4.65
C HIS A 112 16.08 -15.41 -5.07
N SER A 113 14.87 -15.89 -5.19
CA SER A 113 14.55 -17.25 -5.64
C SER A 113 13.39 -17.27 -6.66
N GLY A 114 13.10 -16.11 -7.28
CA GLY A 114 12.23 -15.97 -8.44
C GLY A 114 12.95 -16.21 -9.77
N PRO A 115 12.21 -16.30 -10.88
CA PRO A 115 12.78 -16.40 -12.21
C PRO A 115 13.61 -15.15 -12.56
N ASP A 116 14.72 -15.34 -13.30
CA ASP A 116 15.51 -14.19 -13.77
C ASP A 116 14.68 -13.35 -14.76
N SER A 117 14.37 -12.12 -14.36
CA SER A 117 13.64 -11.12 -15.13
C SER A 117 14.51 -9.96 -15.61
N ILE A 118 15.81 -9.98 -15.25
CA ILE A 118 16.78 -8.92 -15.58
C ILE A 118 17.80 -9.41 -16.62
N GLY A 119 18.24 -10.69 -16.53
CA GLY A 119 19.16 -11.33 -17.48
C GLY A 119 20.57 -11.56 -16.97
N LEU A 120 20.87 -11.21 -15.73
CA LEU A 120 22.22 -11.30 -15.17
C LEU A 120 22.54 -12.65 -14.53
N TRP A 121 21.56 -13.54 -14.33
CA TRP A 121 21.74 -14.79 -13.59
C TRP A 121 21.76 -16.06 -14.45
N GLY A 122 21.86 -15.90 -15.79
CA GLY A 122 22.14 -17.00 -16.70
C GLY A 122 23.61 -17.46 -16.64
N GLN A 123 24.29 -17.40 -17.75
CA GLN A 123 25.73 -17.64 -17.86
C GLN A 123 26.39 -16.41 -18.51
N PRO A 124 26.50 -15.29 -17.77
CA PRO A 124 26.90 -13.99 -18.34
C PRO A 124 28.29 -14.00 -18.95
N GLU A 125 29.23 -14.79 -18.42
CA GLU A 125 30.58 -14.96 -19.00
C GLU A 125 30.56 -15.57 -20.39
N GLN A 126 29.48 -16.30 -20.74
CA GLN A 126 29.26 -16.91 -22.05
C GLN A 126 28.28 -16.09 -22.91
N GLY A 127 27.85 -14.92 -22.44
CA GLY A 127 26.85 -14.10 -23.13
C GLY A 127 25.45 -14.70 -23.12
N ILE A 128 25.13 -15.59 -22.15
CA ILE A 128 23.82 -16.24 -22.04
C ILE A 128 23.01 -15.54 -20.97
N SER A 129 21.91 -14.88 -21.36
CA SER A 129 20.92 -14.30 -20.45
C SER A 129 20.21 -15.39 -19.65
N GLY A 130 19.85 -15.10 -18.40
CA GLY A 130 19.03 -16.00 -17.59
C GLY A 130 17.52 -15.90 -17.88
N VAL A 131 17.10 -14.92 -18.67
CA VAL A 131 15.69 -14.70 -19.01
C VAL A 131 15.21 -15.70 -20.04
N ASP A 132 14.17 -16.46 -19.69
CA ASP A 132 13.36 -17.19 -20.66
C ASP A 132 12.45 -16.20 -21.41
N LYS A 133 12.72 -15.96 -22.68
CA LYS A 133 12.04 -14.93 -23.48
C LYS A 133 10.55 -15.21 -23.66
N GLU A 134 10.16 -16.47 -23.78
CA GLU A 134 8.75 -16.85 -23.95
C GLU A 134 7.98 -16.62 -22.65
N TRP A 135 8.49 -17.13 -21.54
CA TRP A 135 7.92 -16.85 -20.21
C TRP A 135 7.85 -15.36 -19.94
N TYR A 136 8.91 -14.61 -20.24
CA TYR A 136 8.97 -13.17 -19.98
C TYR A 136 7.89 -12.39 -20.74
N ALA A 137 7.64 -12.74 -22.00
CA ALA A 137 6.55 -12.17 -22.78
C ALA A 137 5.17 -12.51 -22.19
N GLN A 138 4.97 -13.76 -21.79
CA GLN A 138 3.73 -14.21 -21.12
C GLN A 138 3.55 -13.54 -19.74
N MET A 139 4.62 -13.40 -18.97
CA MET A 139 4.62 -12.75 -17.66
C MET A 139 4.13 -11.30 -17.79
N LYS A 140 4.63 -10.51 -18.76
CA LYS A 140 4.18 -9.15 -19.01
C LYS A 140 2.67 -9.09 -19.34
N GLN A 141 2.15 -10.03 -20.11
CA GLN A 141 0.72 -10.14 -20.39
C GLN A 141 -0.09 -10.46 -19.13
N LYS A 142 0.38 -11.41 -18.31
CA LYS A 142 -0.26 -11.81 -17.06
C LYS A 142 -0.27 -10.68 -16.01
N VAL A 143 0.78 -9.84 -15.95
CA VAL A 143 0.80 -8.66 -15.09
C VAL A 143 -0.25 -7.64 -15.53
N ALA A 144 -0.36 -7.37 -16.84
CA ALA A 144 -1.41 -6.49 -17.37
C ALA A 144 -2.81 -7.09 -17.11
N GLN A 145 -2.98 -8.39 -17.28
CA GLN A 145 -4.23 -9.11 -16.96
C GLN A 145 -4.62 -8.92 -15.50
N ALA A 146 -3.67 -9.03 -14.56
CA ALA A 146 -3.97 -8.82 -13.13
C ALA A 146 -4.52 -7.42 -12.86
N ILE A 147 -4.02 -6.39 -13.53
CA ILE A 147 -4.52 -5.01 -13.41
C ILE A 147 -5.94 -4.89 -13.99
N GLU A 148 -6.17 -5.43 -15.19
CA GLU A 148 -7.50 -5.40 -15.83
C GLU A 148 -8.56 -6.14 -15.00
N GLU A 149 -8.22 -7.32 -14.46
CA GLU A 149 -9.10 -8.07 -13.58
C GLU A 149 -9.37 -7.33 -12.27
N ALA A 150 -8.35 -6.72 -11.65
CA ALA A 150 -8.54 -5.90 -10.47
C ALA A 150 -9.46 -4.71 -10.74
N ALA A 151 -9.29 -4.03 -11.88
CA ALA A 151 -10.15 -2.92 -12.29
C ALA A 151 -11.60 -3.36 -12.57
N LYS A 152 -11.79 -4.55 -13.12
CA LYS A 152 -13.11 -5.15 -13.37
C LYS A 152 -13.82 -5.51 -12.06
N ASN A 153 -13.07 -5.84 -11.02
CA ASN A 153 -13.57 -6.22 -9.70
C ASN A 153 -13.82 -5.02 -8.78
N LEU A 154 -13.82 -3.77 -9.27
CA LEU A 154 -14.08 -2.59 -8.47
C LEU A 154 -15.45 -2.67 -7.77
N GLN A 155 -15.45 -2.42 -6.48
CA GLN A 155 -16.62 -2.43 -5.61
C GLN A 155 -16.48 -1.35 -4.53
N PRO A 156 -17.59 -0.87 -3.92
CA PRO A 156 -17.52 0.09 -2.83
C PRO A 156 -16.59 -0.39 -1.71
N ALA A 157 -15.66 0.45 -1.29
CA ALA A 157 -14.61 0.06 -0.37
C ALA A 157 -14.41 1.05 0.77
N VAL A 158 -13.89 0.52 1.86
CA VAL A 158 -13.36 1.26 3.01
C VAL A 158 -11.88 0.92 3.11
N LEU A 159 -11.04 1.92 3.28
CA LEU A 159 -9.62 1.76 3.49
C LEU A 159 -9.30 1.86 4.98
N ARG A 160 -8.60 0.88 5.51
CA ARG A 160 -8.03 0.87 6.85
C ARG A 160 -6.51 0.97 6.71
N VAL A 161 -5.89 1.84 7.48
CA VAL A 161 -4.43 2.02 7.45
C VAL A 161 -3.88 1.97 8.86
N GLY A 162 -2.88 1.12 9.05
CA GLY A 162 -2.16 0.95 10.32
C GLY A 162 -0.66 1.01 10.11
N ARG A 163 0.07 1.22 11.19
CA ARG A 163 1.53 1.18 11.20
C ARG A 163 2.06 0.66 12.54
N THR A 164 3.25 0.10 12.51
CA THR A 164 3.99 -0.32 13.69
C THR A 164 5.49 -0.26 13.43
N THR A 165 6.27 -0.05 14.49
CA THR A 165 7.73 -0.20 14.48
C THR A 165 8.17 -1.44 15.28
N ASP A 166 7.21 -2.19 15.83
CA ASP A 166 7.50 -3.45 16.53
C ASP A 166 7.50 -4.63 15.54
N VAL A 167 8.59 -4.70 14.77
CA VAL A 167 8.84 -5.74 13.73
C VAL A 167 10.16 -6.45 14.03
N ARG A 168 10.40 -6.75 15.32
CA ARG A 168 11.65 -7.40 15.78
C ARG A 168 11.81 -8.79 15.22
N GLY A 169 13.06 -9.17 14.88
CA GLY A 169 13.42 -10.49 14.36
C GLY A 169 13.00 -10.73 12.91
N VAL A 170 12.70 -9.66 12.14
CA VAL A 170 12.40 -9.72 10.72
C VAL A 170 13.57 -9.21 9.88
N SER A 171 14.07 -8.00 10.15
CA SER A 171 15.14 -7.41 9.34
C SER A 171 16.28 -6.84 10.18
N VAL A 172 17.46 -6.82 9.57
CA VAL A 172 18.68 -6.23 10.10
C VAL A 172 19.46 -5.58 8.96
N ASN A 173 20.04 -4.38 9.20
CA ASN A 173 21.03 -3.80 8.28
C ASN A 173 22.41 -4.34 8.63
N THR A 174 23.00 -5.14 7.73
CA THR A 174 24.31 -5.76 7.97
C THR A 174 25.48 -4.82 7.69
N ARG A 175 25.27 -3.68 7.03
CA ARG A 175 26.29 -2.65 6.82
C ARG A 175 26.35 -1.70 8.00
N VAL A 176 25.26 -1.01 8.30
CA VAL A 176 25.18 -0.02 9.38
C VAL A 176 23.93 -0.30 10.21
N ARG A 177 24.06 -1.10 11.27
CA ARG A 177 22.94 -1.62 12.07
C ARG A 177 21.98 -0.54 12.61
N GLN A 178 22.50 0.66 12.83
CA GLN A 178 21.71 1.80 13.37
C GLN A 178 20.85 2.50 12.31
N ILE A 179 21.12 2.27 11.02
CA ILE A 179 20.36 2.88 9.92
C ILE A 179 19.43 1.84 9.34
N LEU A 180 18.22 1.76 9.91
CA LEU A 180 17.18 0.82 9.51
C LEU A 180 15.82 1.51 9.59
N ASP A 181 15.02 1.39 8.54
CA ASP A 181 13.61 1.78 8.58
C ASP A 181 12.80 0.60 9.15
N THR A 182 12.43 0.70 10.43
CA THR A 182 11.68 -0.34 11.13
C THR A 182 10.16 -0.15 11.00
N GLU A 183 9.68 0.90 10.32
CA GLU A 183 8.26 1.17 10.20
C GLU A 183 7.61 0.27 9.13
N LEU A 184 6.71 -0.61 9.57
CA LEU A 184 5.78 -1.33 8.74
C LEU A 184 4.51 -0.50 8.60
N VAL A 185 4.07 -0.27 7.35
CA VAL A 185 2.77 0.34 7.04
C VAL A 185 1.89 -0.71 6.36
N VAL A 186 0.64 -0.82 6.80
CA VAL A 186 -0.33 -1.75 6.24
C VAL A 186 -1.60 -1.02 5.82
N LEU A 187 -2.03 -1.27 4.58
CA LEU A 187 -3.29 -0.79 4.02
C LEU A 187 -4.20 -1.99 3.81
N GLN A 188 -5.42 -1.95 4.33
CA GLN A 188 -6.42 -2.98 4.10
C GLN A 188 -7.67 -2.36 3.47
N LEU A 189 -8.03 -2.86 2.30
CA LEU A 189 -9.24 -2.48 1.58
C LEU A 189 -10.32 -3.51 1.88
N ARG A 190 -11.46 -3.04 2.39
CA ARG A 190 -12.61 -3.89 2.72
C ARG A 190 -13.84 -3.44 1.95
N ASN A 191 -14.67 -4.37 1.54
CA ASN A 191 -15.95 -4.07 0.93
C ASN A 191 -16.82 -3.28 1.94
N ALA A 192 -17.36 -2.15 1.50
CA ALA A 192 -18.14 -1.26 2.36
C ALA A 192 -19.50 -1.85 2.79
N ASN A 193 -20.01 -2.88 2.09
CA ASN A 193 -21.33 -3.46 2.32
C ASN A 193 -21.31 -4.67 3.25
N ASP A 194 -20.35 -5.60 3.02
CA ASP A 194 -20.29 -6.88 3.75
C ASP A 194 -19.02 -7.03 4.60
N ASN A 195 -18.17 -5.99 4.59
CA ASN A 195 -16.93 -5.90 5.36
C ASN A 195 -15.88 -7.00 5.04
N LYS A 196 -16.02 -7.74 3.94
CA LYS A 196 -15.01 -8.70 3.51
C LYS A 196 -13.76 -7.99 3.02
N THR A 197 -12.60 -8.56 3.31
CA THR A 197 -11.33 -8.04 2.84
C THR A 197 -11.22 -8.23 1.32
N ILE A 198 -10.96 -7.14 0.60
CA ILE A 198 -10.65 -7.14 -0.83
C ILE A 198 -9.16 -7.41 -1.01
N ALA A 199 -8.33 -6.60 -0.36
CA ALA A 199 -6.89 -6.75 -0.38
C ALA A 199 -6.23 -6.14 0.86
N THR A 200 -5.02 -6.64 1.16
CA THR A 200 -4.11 -6.07 2.16
C THR A 200 -2.76 -5.78 1.50
N ILE A 201 -2.24 -4.58 1.65
CA ILE A 201 -0.93 -4.17 1.14
C ILE A 201 -0.02 -3.96 2.36
N VAL A 202 1.13 -4.63 2.38
CA VAL A 202 2.16 -4.49 3.42
C VAL A 202 3.38 -3.83 2.80
N ASN A 203 3.82 -2.70 3.36
CA ASN A 203 5.09 -2.06 2.99
C ASN A 203 6.08 -2.18 4.15
N TYR A 204 7.22 -2.78 3.86
CA TYR A 204 8.31 -2.97 4.82
C TYR A 204 9.64 -3.17 4.10
N ALA A 205 10.76 -2.73 4.68
CA ALA A 205 12.07 -2.85 4.08
C ALA A 205 12.76 -4.14 4.55
N VAL A 206 12.90 -5.14 3.68
CA VAL A 206 13.65 -6.38 3.91
C VAL A 206 13.90 -7.10 2.58
N HIS A 207 15.10 -7.66 2.39
CA HIS A 207 15.36 -8.59 1.28
C HIS A 207 14.68 -9.94 1.54
N PRO A 208 13.80 -10.42 0.63
CA PRO A 208 13.36 -11.81 0.62
C PRO A 208 14.44 -12.71 -0.02
N GLU A 209 15.49 -12.96 0.75
CA GLU A 209 16.69 -13.67 0.30
C GLU A 209 17.15 -14.75 1.29
N LEU A 210 16.24 -15.23 2.15
CA LEU A 210 16.61 -16.22 3.14
C LEU A 210 16.97 -17.57 2.51
N MET A 211 16.28 -17.94 1.43
CA MET A 211 16.40 -19.25 0.80
C MET A 211 17.42 -19.27 -0.37
N ASN A 212 18.72 -19.36 -0.03
CA ASN A 212 19.78 -19.53 -1.05
C ASN A 212 19.91 -20.99 -1.50
N ILE A 213 18.87 -21.52 -2.10
CA ILE A 213 18.78 -22.90 -2.61
C ILE A 213 18.30 -22.90 -4.08
N ARG A 214 18.14 -24.09 -4.66
CA ARG A 214 17.65 -24.24 -6.05
C ARG A 214 16.15 -24.54 -6.13
N SER A 215 15.37 -23.93 -5.23
CA SER A 215 13.91 -23.99 -5.28
C SER A 215 13.36 -22.62 -5.70
N LEU A 216 12.40 -22.62 -6.62
CA LEU A 216 11.65 -21.41 -6.96
C LEU A 216 10.66 -21.13 -5.83
N THR A 217 10.68 -19.90 -5.30
CA THR A 217 9.84 -19.47 -4.18
C THR A 217 9.73 -17.95 -4.10
N SER A 218 8.66 -17.43 -3.52
CA SER A 218 8.55 -16.04 -3.09
C SER A 218 9.16 -15.77 -1.71
N ASP A 219 9.91 -16.75 -1.14
CA ASP A 219 10.67 -16.63 0.11
C ASP A 219 9.76 -16.27 1.31
N ILE A 220 10.20 -15.41 2.23
CA ILE A 220 9.42 -14.98 3.41
C ILE A 220 8.05 -14.39 3.04
N VAL A 221 7.91 -13.85 1.83
CA VAL A 221 6.66 -13.25 1.33
C VAL A 221 5.55 -14.30 1.22
N HIS A 222 5.88 -15.55 0.87
CA HIS A 222 4.94 -16.67 0.85
C HIS A 222 4.24 -16.83 2.21
N TYR A 223 5.01 -16.97 3.27
CA TYR A 223 4.48 -17.22 4.61
C TYR A 223 3.80 -15.99 5.23
N MET A 224 4.29 -14.79 4.93
CA MET A 224 3.62 -13.55 5.33
C MET A 224 2.21 -13.46 4.72
N ARG A 225 2.07 -13.75 3.42
CA ARG A 225 0.77 -13.80 2.74
C ARG A 225 -0.16 -14.81 3.37
N GLN A 226 0.30 -16.05 3.56
CA GLN A 226 -0.51 -17.11 4.20
C GLN A 226 -1.02 -16.67 5.58
N THR A 227 -0.15 -16.07 6.41
CA THR A 227 -0.53 -15.60 7.74
C THR A 227 -1.67 -14.58 7.68
N ILE A 228 -1.60 -13.61 6.78
CA ILE A 228 -2.60 -12.54 6.67
C ILE A 228 -3.87 -13.05 5.98
N GLU A 229 -3.73 -13.81 4.88
CA GLU A 229 -4.87 -14.34 4.12
C GLU A 229 -5.70 -15.34 4.92
N ASN A 230 -5.05 -16.17 5.75
CA ASN A 230 -5.75 -17.08 6.66
C ASN A 230 -6.54 -16.34 7.76
N ALA A 231 -6.06 -15.17 8.22
CA ALA A 231 -6.69 -14.41 9.28
C ALA A 231 -7.78 -13.46 8.76
N GLU A 232 -7.54 -12.79 7.63
CA GLU A 232 -8.36 -11.66 7.16
C GLU A 232 -9.03 -11.93 5.80
N GLY A 233 -8.59 -12.96 5.07
CA GLY A 233 -9.00 -13.19 3.68
C GLY A 233 -8.43 -12.14 2.72
N GLY A 234 -9.00 -12.10 1.51
CA GLY A 234 -8.58 -11.18 0.45
C GLY A 234 -7.23 -11.53 -0.19
N ILE A 235 -6.69 -10.63 -0.99
CA ILE A 235 -5.41 -10.80 -1.66
C ILE A 235 -4.36 -9.94 -0.95
N VAL A 236 -3.20 -10.52 -0.61
CA VAL A 236 -2.11 -9.80 0.08
C VAL A 236 -1.00 -9.45 -0.90
N LEU A 237 -0.58 -8.18 -0.91
CA LEU A 237 0.55 -7.64 -1.66
C LEU A 237 1.67 -7.28 -0.68
N PHE A 238 2.90 -7.56 -1.07
CA PHE A 238 4.10 -7.06 -0.39
C PHE A 238 4.79 -6.03 -1.27
N LEU A 239 5.05 -4.84 -0.73
CA LEU A 239 5.80 -3.78 -1.38
C LEU A 239 7.03 -3.50 -0.54
N ASN A 240 8.19 -3.69 -1.15
CA ASN A 240 9.44 -3.47 -0.45
C ASN A 240 9.69 -1.98 -0.18
N GLY A 241 10.45 -1.70 0.88
CA GLY A 241 10.91 -0.36 1.24
C GLY A 241 12.30 -0.06 0.68
N ALA A 242 13.02 0.86 1.35
CA ALA A 242 14.42 1.16 1.07
C ALA A 242 15.29 0.08 1.73
N LEU A 243 15.59 -0.97 0.99
CA LEU A 243 16.25 -2.19 1.48
C LEU A 243 17.76 -2.28 1.12
N GLY A 244 18.26 -1.35 0.31
CA GLY A 244 19.66 -1.33 -0.10
C GLY A 244 20.63 -1.29 1.10
N GLY A 245 21.93 -1.50 0.86
CA GLY A 245 22.92 -1.60 1.94
C GLY A 245 22.71 -2.85 2.80
N MET A 246 22.20 -3.92 2.20
CA MET A 246 21.99 -5.24 2.79
C MET A 246 21.09 -5.21 4.03
N VAL A 247 19.87 -4.63 3.86
CA VAL A 247 18.78 -4.84 4.82
C VAL A 247 18.18 -6.21 4.56
N THR A 248 18.75 -7.20 5.22
CA THR A 248 18.41 -8.62 5.05
C THR A 248 17.55 -9.15 6.18
N THR A 249 17.17 -10.42 6.12
CA THR A 249 16.40 -11.09 7.18
C THR A 249 17.23 -11.25 8.46
N ASP A 250 16.64 -10.95 9.61
CA ASP A 250 17.23 -11.22 10.93
C ASP A 250 16.99 -12.70 11.30
N SER A 251 17.86 -13.55 10.78
CA SER A 251 17.77 -14.99 10.94
C SER A 251 19.14 -15.62 11.24
N PRO A 252 19.21 -16.58 12.18
CA PRO A 252 20.43 -17.34 12.46
C PRO A 252 20.73 -18.43 11.43
N GLY A 253 19.78 -18.74 10.54
CA GLY A 253 19.88 -19.80 9.53
C GLY A 253 19.16 -19.45 8.25
N ASN A 254 19.30 -20.31 7.24
CA ASN A 254 18.73 -20.18 5.90
C ASN A 254 17.98 -21.46 5.49
N ASP A 255 17.09 -21.93 6.35
CA ASP A 255 16.20 -23.06 6.11
C ASP A 255 14.72 -22.67 6.08
N TRP A 256 13.87 -23.59 5.66
CA TRP A 256 12.43 -23.35 5.53
C TRP A 256 11.76 -22.98 6.86
N ARG A 257 12.24 -23.49 7.99
CA ARG A 257 11.68 -23.18 9.29
C ARG A 257 11.93 -21.72 9.65
N GLU A 258 13.12 -21.21 9.37
CA GLU A 258 13.44 -19.81 9.57
C GLU A 258 12.71 -18.91 8.58
N CYS A 259 12.57 -19.34 7.32
CA CYS A 259 11.80 -18.62 6.32
C CYS A 259 10.32 -18.46 6.75
N GLU A 260 9.72 -19.55 7.23
CA GLU A 260 8.37 -19.54 7.80
C GLU A 260 8.29 -18.64 9.04
N ARG A 261 9.26 -18.73 9.97
CA ARG A 261 9.29 -17.91 11.18
C ARG A 261 9.31 -16.41 10.84
N VAL A 262 10.20 -15.99 9.96
CA VAL A 262 10.36 -14.58 9.56
C VAL A 262 9.11 -14.09 8.84
N GLY A 263 8.61 -14.85 7.88
CA GLY A 263 7.40 -14.50 7.13
C GLY A 263 6.17 -14.41 8.04
N ASN A 264 5.97 -15.40 8.93
CA ASN A 264 4.87 -15.38 9.91
C ASN A 264 4.99 -14.19 10.87
N THR A 265 6.21 -13.87 11.34
CA THR A 265 6.44 -12.70 12.22
C THR A 265 6.06 -11.40 11.53
N LEU A 266 6.45 -11.22 10.26
CA LEU A 266 6.08 -10.07 9.45
C LEU A 266 4.55 -9.98 9.25
N GLY A 267 3.89 -11.11 8.97
CA GLY A 267 2.44 -11.21 8.85
C GLY A 267 1.72 -10.84 10.14
N GLN A 268 2.20 -11.35 11.29
CA GLN A 268 1.62 -11.02 12.60
C GLN A 268 1.80 -9.54 12.97
N ALA A 269 2.94 -8.92 12.62
CA ALA A 269 3.15 -7.48 12.81
C ALA A 269 2.15 -6.65 11.99
N ALA A 270 1.88 -7.04 10.74
CA ALA A 270 0.86 -6.40 9.90
C ALA A 270 -0.54 -6.54 10.50
N LEU A 271 -0.92 -7.74 10.98
CA LEU A 271 -2.19 -7.98 11.66
C LEU A 271 -2.30 -7.16 12.96
N ALA A 272 -1.21 -7.03 13.72
CA ALA A 272 -1.16 -6.19 14.92
C ALA A 272 -1.38 -4.71 14.59
N ALA A 273 -0.75 -4.21 13.53
CA ALA A 273 -0.96 -2.83 13.07
C ALA A 273 -2.41 -2.57 12.63
N LEU A 274 -3.08 -3.56 12.02
CA LEU A 274 -4.49 -3.46 11.61
C LEU A 274 -5.46 -3.37 12.80
N ARG A 275 -5.12 -3.90 13.98
CA ARG A 275 -6.01 -3.79 15.15
C ARG A 275 -6.29 -2.34 15.54
N ASN A 276 -5.30 -1.45 15.35
CA ASN A 276 -5.40 -0.03 15.66
C ASN A 276 -5.46 0.85 14.39
N ALA A 277 -5.92 0.29 13.27
CA ALA A 277 -5.94 0.99 12.00
C ALA A 277 -6.93 2.15 11.98
N THR A 278 -6.52 3.26 11.37
CA THR A 278 -7.41 4.37 11.03
C THR A 278 -8.28 3.98 9.83
N THR A 279 -9.58 4.21 9.93
CA THR A 279 -10.55 3.93 8.87
C THR A 279 -10.79 5.18 8.02
N ILE A 280 -10.71 5.04 6.71
CA ILE A 280 -10.89 6.09 5.71
C ILE A 280 -12.00 5.64 4.76
N ARG A 281 -13.12 6.38 4.74
CA ARG A 281 -14.27 6.08 3.88
C ARG A 281 -14.26 6.90 2.60
N GLU A 282 -13.68 8.08 2.65
CA GLU A 282 -13.58 9.02 1.56
C GLU A 282 -12.15 9.54 1.47
N ALA A 283 -11.62 9.64 0.27
CA ALA A 283 -10.28 10.16 0.03
C ALA A 283 -10.22 10.90 -1.32
N THR A 284 -9.26 11.79 -1.43
CA THR A 284 -8.76 12.29 -2.71
C THR A 284 -7.46 11.59 -3.03
N ALA A 285 -7.21 11.35 -4.30
CA ALA A 285 -5.93 10.85 -4.79
C ALA A 285 -5.29 11.87 -5.72
N ALA A 286 -3.99 12.09 -5.55
CA ALA A 286 -3.18 12.86 -6.49
C ALA A 286 -1.92 12.06 -6.84
N ILE A 287 -1.57 12.07 -8.11
CA ILE A 287 -0.44 11.30 -8.65
C ILE A 287 0.44 12.27 -9.44
N GLN A 288 1.71 12.29 -9.13
CA GLN A 288 2.75 12.99 -9.87
C GLN A 288 3.76 11.95 -10.35
N ARG A 289 4.23 12.13 -11.57
CA ARG A 289 5.26 11.28 -12.19
C ARG A 289 6.27 12.17 -12.90
N GLU A 290 7.54 11.85 -12.77
CA GLU A 290 8.63 12.54 -13.45
C GLU A 290 9.60 11.52 -14.04
N GLU A 291 10.00 11.72 -15.27
CA GLU A 291 11.09 10.98 -15.90
C GLU A 291 12.41 11.67 -15.58
N VAL A 292 13.39 10.87 -15.16
CA VAL A 292 14.73 11.34 -14.84
C VAL A 292 15.77 10.55 -15.64
N SER A 293 16.87 11.22 -16.01
CA SER A 293 17.98 10.59 -16.73
C SER A 293 19.22 10.56 -15.85
N ILE A 294 19.84 9.39 -15.75
CA ILE A 294 21.00 9.12 -14.92
C ILE A 294 22.14 8.64 -15.82
N PRO A 295 23.35 9.23 -15.75
CA PRO A 295 24.51 8.71 -16.46
C PRO A 295 24.80 7.27 -16.04
N LEU A 296 24.98 6.37 -17.00
CA LEU A 296 25.46 5.02 -16.71
C LEU A 296 26.99 5.04 -16.67
N GLU A 297 27.52 4.98 -15.46
CA GLU A 297 28.97 4.98 -15.21
C GLU A 297 29.51 3.55 -14.99
N ASN A 298 28.63 2.58 -14.70
CA ASN A 298 29.00 1.20 -14.42
C ASN A 298 29.41 0.44 -15.69
N GLU A 299 30.69 0.16 -15.85
CA GLU A 299 31.24 -0.55 -17.02
C GLU A 299 30.73 -1.99 -17.14
N ARG A 300 30.40 -2.67 -16.03
CA ARG A 300 29.82 -4.03 -16.07
C ARG A 300 28.42 -4.00 -16.68
N PHE A 301 27.62 -3.00 -16.34
CA PHE A 301 26.27 -2.85 -16.92
C PHE A 301 26.35 -2.47 -18.40
N LYS A 302 27.31 -1.62 -18.80
CA LYS A 302 27.53 -1.34 -20.21
C LYS A 302 27.92 -2.60 -21.01
N GLN A 303 28.84 -3.41 -20.45
CA GLN A 303 29.26 -4.67 -21.06
C GLN A 303 28.10 -5.67 -21.14
N ALA A 304 27.30 -5.80 -20.08
CA ALA A 304 26.11 -6.65 -20.07
C ALA A 304 25.08 -6.23 -21.13
N ALA A 305 24.87 -4.91 -21.29
CA ALA A 305 24.01 -4.37 -22.33
C ALA A 305 24.55 -4.66 -23.74
N GLN A 306 25.85 -4.45 -23.96
CA GLN A 306 26.51 -4.77 -25.24
C GLN A 306 26.48 -6.26 -25.58
N ALA A 307 26.58 -7.11 -24.57
CA ALA A 307 26.45 -8.57 -24.71
C ALA A 307 25.00 -9.03 -24.92
N GLY A 308 24.01 -8.14 -24.85
CA GLY A 308 22.59 -8.49 -25.02
C GLY A 308 22.03 -9.35 -23.88
N LEU A 309 22.57 -9.23 -22.68
CA LEU A 309 22.09 -9.99 -21.50
C LEU A 309 20.74 -9.49 -21.02
N PHE A 310 20.51 -8.17 -21.04
CA PHE A 310 19.22 -7.59 -20.66
C PHE A 310 18.14 -7.94 -21.68
N PRO A 311 16.93 -8.26 -21.25
CA PRO A 311 15.83 -8.63 -22.14
C PRO A 311 15.37 -7.48 -23.04
N GLU A 312 15.69 -6.23 -22.66
CA GLU A 312 15.27 -5.00 -23.33
C GLU A 312 16.37 -3.93 -23.27
N PRO A 313 16.39 -2.97 -24.22
CA PRO A 313 17.39 -1.89 -24.21
C PRO A 313 17.28 -1.01 -22.97
N MET A 314 18.33 -0.95 -22.17
CA MET A 314 18.43 -0.07 -21.01
C MET A 314 19.03 1.30 -21.33
N LEU A 315 19.79 1.42 -22.43
CA LEU A 315 20.69 2.54 -22.71
C LEU A 315 20.22 3.38 -23.87
N GLN A 316 20.24 4.70 -23.67
CA GLN A 316 20.22 5.69 -24.76
C GLN A 316 21.33 6.73 -24.49
N ASN A 317 22.32 6.81 -25.37
CA ASN A 317 23.42 7.79 -25.29
C ASN A 317 24.15 7.78 -23.94
N ASP A 318 24.58 6.62 -23.46
CA ASP A 318 25.25 6.42 -22.16
C ASP A 318 24.44 6.91 -20.93
N GLN A 319 23.14 7.01 -21.08
CA GLN A 319 22.21 7.34 -19.99
C GLN A 319 21.14 6.26 -19.83
N VAL A 320 20.70 6.07 -18.61
CA VAL A 320 19.51 5.33 -18.27
C VAL A 320 18.40 6.32 -17.96
N THR A 321 17.28 6.21 -18.67
CA THR A 321 16.09 7.00 -18.36
C THR A 321 15.14 6.16 -17.51
N THR A 322 14.81 6.65 -16.34
CA THR A 322 13.89 6.02 -15.40
C THR A 322 12.78 6.98 -14.98
N GLU A 323 11.98 6.60 -14.00
CA GLU A 323 10.91 7.45 -13.49
C GLU A 323 10.77 7.34 -11.97
N VAL A 324 10.27 8.40 -11.39
CA VAL A 324 9.86 8.47 -9.99
C VAL A 324 8.42 8.94 -9.88
N MET A 325 7.71 8.48 -8.88
CA MET A 325 6.33 8.89 -8.64
C MET A 325 6.15 9.35 -7.19
N HIS A 326 5.27 10.32 -7.01
CA HIS A 326 4.75 10.76 -5.73
C HIS A 326 3.23 10.65 -5.76
N VAL A 327 2.65 9.92 -4.82
CA VAL A 327 1.22 9.64 -4.75
C VAL A 327 0.69 9.99 -3.37
N THR A 328 -0.44 10.71 -3.33
CA THR A 328 -1.22 10.91 -2.11
C THR A 328 -2.57 10.23 -2.25
N LEU A 329 -3.03 9.57 -1.18
CA LEU A 329 -4.36 8.96 -1.06
C LEU A 329 -4.90 9.25 0.34
N GLY A 330 -5.68 10.33 0.47
CA GLY A 330 -6.08 10.85 1.76
C GLY A 330 -4.86 11.14 2.65
N PRO A 331 -4.74 10.53 3.85
CA PRO A 331 -3.61 10.73 4.76
C PRO A 331 -2.36 9.89 4.40
N ILE A 332 -2.42 9.09 3.35
CA ILE A 332 -1.33 8.23 2.91
C ILE A 332 -0.51 8.98 1.86
N GLU A 333 0.80 8.92 1.99
CA GLU A 333 1.76 9.48 1.03
C GLU A 333 2.76 8.40 0.65
N MET A 334 2.96 8.20 -0.65
CA MET A 334 3.82 7.17 -1.23
C MET A 334 4.79 7.79 -2.21
N VAL A 335 6.02 7.29 -2.25
CA VAL A 335 7.02 7.59 -3.27
C VAL A 335 7.58 6.30 -3.85
N THR A 336 7.92 6.30 -5.15
CA THR A 336 8.56 5.15 -5.80
C THR A 336 10.04 5.42 -6.01
N ILE A 337 10.88 4.40 -5.80
CA ILE A 337 12.31 4.42 -6.08
C ILE A 337 12.62 3.30 -7.08
N PRO A 338 13.32 3.61 -8.20
CA PRO A 338 13.58 2.65 -9.28
C PRO A 338 14.80 1.74 -8.99
N GLY A 339 14.81 1.07 -7.84
CA GLY A 339 15.91 0.20 -7.43
C GLY A 339 16.02 0.05 -5.92
N GLU A 340 17.17 -0.45 -5.46
CA GLU A 340 17.50 -0.78 -4.08
C GLU A 340 18.13 0.42 -3.34
N ALA A 341 17.29 1.37 -2.88
CA ALA A 341 17.81 2.53 -2.16
C ALA A 341 18.36 2.15 -0.79
N LEU A 342 19.48 2.78 -0.40
CA LEU A 342 19.96 2.70 0.98
C LEU A 342 18.92 3.27 1.95
N PRO A 343 18.78 2.73 3.18
CA PRO A 343 17.78 3.17 4.15
C PRO A 343 17.83 4.66 4.49
N ASN A 344 19.01 5.29 4.48
CA ASN A 344 19.16 6.73 4.73
C ASN A 344 18.39 7.58 3.70
N ILE A 345 18.33 7.16 2.42
CA ILE A 345 17.52 7.81 1.38
C ILE A 345 16.04 7.70 1.72
N GLY A 346 15.56 6.49 2.02
CA GLY A 346 14.17 6.28 2.40
C GLY A 346 13.77 7.08 3.63
N LEU A 347 14.60 7.10 4.68
CA LEU A 347 14.38 7.87 5.89
C LEU A 347 14.42 9.39 5.63
N GLN A 348 15.29 9.87 4.72
CA GLN A 348 15.31 11.25 4.30
C GLN A 348 13.99 11.66 3.62
N LEU A 349 13.51 10.87 2.67
CA LEU A 349 12.24 11.10 1.99
C LEU A 349 11.07 11.13 2.99
N LYS A 350 10.97 10.12 3.86
CA LYS A 350 9.93 10.05 4.91
C LYS A 350 9.92 11.28 5.82
N ARG A 351 11.08 11.89 6.13
CA ARG A 351 11.14 13.13 6.93
C ARG A 351 10.49 14.33 6.25
N HIS A 352 10.54 14.40 4.91
CA HIS A 352 9.97 15.50 4.15
C HIS A 352 8.51 15.27 3.73
N MET A 353 8.06 14.01 3.66
CA MET A 353 6.67 13.66 3.38
C MET A 353 5.73 14.25 4.45
N LYS A 354 4.56 14.70 4.01
CA LYS A 354 3.55 15.39 4.84
C LYS A 354 2.41 14.47 5.29
N GLY A 355 2.26 13.30 4.66
CA GLY A 355 1.25 12.32 5.00
C GLY A 355 1.43 11.76 6.41
N THR A 356 0.31 11.35 7.03
CA THR A 356 0.34 10.67 8.34
C THR A 356 0.95 9.28 8.22
N PHE A 357 0.67 8.58 7.11
CA PHE A 357 1.20 7.27 6.78
C PHE A 357 2.09 7.38 5.55
N LYS A 358 3.36 7.03 5.71
CA LYS A 358 4.40 7.28 4.72
C LYS A 358 4.95 5.97 4.20
N MET A 359 4.92 5.77 2.89
CA MET A 359 5.42 4.57 2.24
C MET A 359 6.50 4.93 1.23
N VAL A 360 7.64 4.31 1.36
CA VAL A 360 8.68 4.29 0.33
C VAL A 360 8.57 2.95 -0.38
N LEU A 361 8.37 2.98 -1.70
CA LEU A 361 8.24 1.79 -2.53
C LEU A 361 9.52 1.64 -3.35
N GLY A 362 10.42 0.77 -2.91
CA GLY A 362 11.62 0.39 -3.64
C GLY A 362 11.29 -0.56 -4.79
N LEU A 363 12.23 -0.76 -5.73
CA LEU A 363 12.09 -1.67 -6.87
C LEU A 363 10.79 -1.43 -7.64
N ALA A 364 10.40 -0.17 -7.73
CA ALA A 364 9.13 0.23 -8.29
C ALA A 364 9.32 0.98 -9.62
N ASN A 365 8.67 0.48 -10.66
CA ASN A 365 8.65 0.96 -12.04
C ASN A 365 9.98 0.84 -12.81
N ASP A 366 11.06 0.43 -12.15
CA ASP A 366 12.36 0.09 -12.74
C ASP A 366 13.23 -0.64 -11.71
N GLU A 367 14.36 -1.22 -12.18
CA GLU A 367 15.37 -1.88 -11.35
C GLU A 367 16.77 -1.52 -11.84
N LEU A 368 17.34 -0.46 -11.25
CA LEU A 368 18.65 0.09 -11.61
C LEU A 368 19.79 -0.44 -10.72
N GLY A 369 19.51 -1.46 -9.90
CA GLY A 369 20.39 -1.91 -8.84
C GLY A 369 20.39 -0.95 -7.65
N TYR A 370 21.53 -0.82 -6.96
CA TYR A 370 21.60 -0.01 -5.75
C TYR A 370 21.57 1.47 -6.02
N ILE A 371 20.78 2.18 -5.22
CA ILE A 371 20.66 3.63 -5.23
C ILE A 371 21.33 4.18 -3.96
N LEU A 372 22.56 4.69 -4.10
CA LEU A 372 23.36 5.25 -3.01
C LEU A 372 23.38 6.78 -3.10
N SER A 373 23.52 7.46 -1.95
CA SER A 373 23.87 8.88 -1.97
C SER A 373 25.31 9.08 -2.48
N GLU A 374 25.63 10.26 -3.01
CA GLU A 374 27.00 10.58 -3.43
C GLU A 374 28.00 10.44 -2.26
N ALA A 375 27.56 10.69 -1.02
CA ALA A 375 28.39 10.55 0.17
C ALA A 375 28.69 9.08 0.54
N ASP A 376 27.80 8.17 0.18
CA ASP A 376 27.96 6.73 0.46
C ASP A 376 28.65 6.00 -0.69
N TYR A 377 28.58 6.59 -1.91
CA TYR A 377 29.16 5.98 -3.10
C TYR A 377 30.67 5.87 -2.98
N GLY A 378 31.21 4.70 -3.26
CA GLY A 378 32.65 4.43 -3.19
C GLY A 378 33.20 4.19 -1.80
N LEU A 379 32.39 4.26 -0.72
CA LEU A 379 32.84 3.83 0.61
C LEU A 379 33.07 2.31 0.63
N ASP A 380 34.16 1.88 1.29
CA ASP A 380 34.54 0.46 1.35
C ASP A 380 33.42 -0.44 1.90
N ILE A 381 32.64 0.05 2.85
CA ILE A 381 31.51 -0.67 3.43
C ILE A 381 30.41 -0.96 2.40
N TYR A 382 30.28 -0.12 1.35
CA TYR A 382 29.31 -0.26 0.26
C TYR A 382 29.95 -0.64 -1.08
N ARG A 383 31.12 -1.29 -1.06
CA ARG A 383 31.83 -1.70 -2.28
C ARG A 383 30.98 -2.58 -3.20
N TYR A 384 30.21 -3.49 -2.62
CA TYR A 384 29.31 -4.37 -3.37
C TYR A 384 28.19 -3.54 -4.02
N GLU A 385 27.50 -2.74 -3.25
CA GLU A 385 26.40 -1.90 -3.70
C GLU A 385 26.85 -0.91 -4.79
N THR A 386 28.02 -0.29 -4.60
CA THR A 386 28.63 0.56 -5.63
C THR A 386 28.87 -0.21 -6.93
N SER A 387 29.32 -1.48 -6.85
CA SER A 387 29.58 -2.30 -8.04
C SER A 387 28.32 -2.76 -8.78
N MET A 388 27.16 -2.66 -8.13
CA MET A 388 25.82 -3.02 -8.64
C MET A 388 24.89 -1.80 -8.74
N SER A 389 25.44 -0.59 -8.83
CA SER A 389 24.73 0.67 -9.07
C SER A 389 24.98 1.16 -10.50
N VAL A 390 24.08 1.91 -11.08
CA VAL A 390 24.28 2.56 -12.38
C VAL A 390 25.35 3.67 -12.35
N GLY A 391 25.57 4.32 -11.18
CA GLY A 391 26.58 5.35 -11.01
C GLY A 391 26.36 6.25 -9.80
N GLU A 392 27.36 7.07 -9.50
CA GLU A 392 27.41 7.94 -8.32
C GLU A 392 26.22 8.89 -8.21
N LYS A 393 25.73 9.39 -9.35
CA LYS A 393 24.65 10.41 -9.38
C LYS A 393 23.25 9.86 -9.16
N ALA A 394 23.08 8.53 -9.16
CA ALA A 394 21.76 7.90 -9.11
C ALA A 394 20.94 8.35 -7.90
N GLY A 395 21.52 8.29 -6.71
CA GLY A 395 20.82 8.66 -5.48
C GLY A 395 20.42 10.12 -5.44
N ARG A 396 21.30 11.03 -5.88
CA ARG A 396 21.01 12.46 -5.92
C ARG A 396 19.87 12.76 -6.89
N VAL A 397 19.96 12.27 -8.14
CA VAL A 397 18.94 12.54 -9.18
C VAL A 397 17.56 12.06 -8.73
N VAL A 398 17.47 10.83 -8.20
CA VAL A 398 16.21 10.25 -7.69
C VAL A 398 15.67 11.03 -6.49
N THR A 399 16.54 11.34 -5.52
CA THR A 399 16.13 12.01 -4.28
C THR A 399 15.68 13.45 -4.54
N ASP A 400 16.43 14.21 -5.37
CA ASP A 400 16.11 15.61 -5.68
C ASP A 400 14.76 15.72 -6.41
N ALA A 401 14.48 14.84 -7.38
CA ALA A 401 13.20 14.79 -8.08
C ALA A 401 12.04 14.51 -7.11
N LEU A 402 12.19 13.50 -6.25
CA LEU A 402 11.15 13.15 -5.25
C LEU A 402 10.95 14.27 -4.23
N LEU A 403 12.01 14.89 -3.71
CA LEU A 403 11.91 16.01 -2.78
C LEU A 403 11.20 17.20 -3.41
N ALA A 404 11.48 17.50 -4.69
CA ALA A 404 10.79 18.56 -5.43
C ALA A 404 9.28 18.28 -5.57
N MET A 405 8.88 17.02 -5.83
CA MET A 405 7.48 16.62 -5.88
C MET A 405 6.80 16.76 -4.52
N ILE A 406 7.43 16.24 -3.45
CA ILE A 406 6.94 16.32 -2.07
C ILE A 406 6.73 17.78 -1.65
N GLN A 407 7.63 18.68 -2.01
CA GLN A 407 7.53 20.11 -1.69
C GLN A 407 6.36 20.77 -2.42
N LYS A 408 6.18 20.47 -3.72
CA LYS A 408 5.10 21.00 -4.57
C LYS A 408 3.72 20.44 -4.22
N ALA A 409 3.68 19.25 -3.63
CA ALA A 409 2.40 18.62 -3.27
C ALA A 409 1.65 19.50 -2.26
N ALA A 410 0.35 19.67 -2.49
CA ALA A 410 -0.54 20.20 -1.47
C ALA A 410 -0.39 19.36 -0.19
N PRO A 411 -0.54 19.94 1.01
CA PRO A 411 -0.59 19.13 2.22
C PRO A 411 -1.59 18.00 1.99
N ALA A 412 -1.19 16.75 2.26
CA ALA A 412 -2.13 15.65 2.30
C ALA A 412 -3.31 16.12 3.16
N VAL A 413 -4.51 16.10 2.59
CA VAL A 413 -5.69 16.49 3.35
C VAL A 413 -5.78 15.47 4.47
N ALA A 414 -5.22 15.83 5.63
CA ALA A 414 -5.52 15.12 6.84
C ALA A 414 -7.03 15.17 6.93
N THR A 415 -7.71 14.05 6.75
CA THR A 415 -9.06 13.92 7.28
C THR A 415 -8.92 14.43 8.70
N ALA A 416 -9.65 15.50 9.07
CA ALA A 416 -9.62 16.04 10.42
C ALA A 416 -9.62 14.82 11.36
N PRO A 417 -8.74 14.76 12.38
CA PRO A 417 -8.63 13.57 13.22
C PRO A 417 -10.04 13.16 13.56
N THR A 418 -10.42 11.96 13.15
CA THR A 418 -11.78 11.45 13.38
C THR A 418 -11.98 11.59 14.87
N SER A 419 -12.93 12.40 15.31
CA SER A 419 -13.14 12.58 16.74
C SER A 419 -13.26 11.18 17.35
N PRO A 420 -12.83 10.93 18.59
CA PRO A 420 -12.98 9.61 19.23
C PRO A 420 -14.40 9.07 19.10
N VAL A 421 -15.40 9.96 19.05
CA VAL A 421 -16.81 9.62 18.80
C VAL A 421 -17.01 9.10 17.38
N ALA A 422 -16.47 9.78 16.37
CA ALA A 422 -16.56 9.32 14.98
C ALA A 422 -15.83 7.99 14.79
N ALA A 423 -14.64 7.83 15.39
CA ALA A 423 -13.90 6.57 15.36
C ALA A 423 -14.69 5.39 15.97
N PHE A 424 -15.44 5.64 17.05
CA PHE A 424 -16.32 4.62 17.63
C PHE A 424 -17.40 4.17 16.62
N PHE A 425 -18.15 5.11 16.02
CA PHE A 425 -19.19 4.77 15.06
C PHE A 425 -18.63 4.11 13.79
N ASP A 426 -17.43 4.48 13.36
CA ASP A 426 -16.75 3.85 12.21
C ASP A 426 -16.40 2.38 12.49
N GLN A 427 -16.11 2.03 13.74
CA GLN A 427 -15.80 0.65 14.14
C GLN A 427 -17.05 -0.17 14.49
N LEU A 428 -18.17 0.45 14.75
CA LEU A 428 -19.37 -0.22 15.23
C LEU A 428 -19.89 -1.34 14.29
N PRO A 429 -19.91 -1.17 12.95
CA PRO A 429 -20.30 -2.26 12.04
C PRO A 429 -19.38 -3.49 12.10
N LEU A 430 -18.10 -3.30 12.50
CA LEU A 430 -17.13 -4.39 12.64
C LEU A 430 -17.39 -5.27 13.85
N ARG A 431 -18.13 -4.74 14.83
CA ARG A 431 -18.48 -5.37 16.10
C ARG A 431 -19.92 -5.89 16.10
N PHE A 432 -20.61 -5.82 14.95
CA PHE A 432 -22.01 -6.18 14.83
C PHE A 432 -22.22 -7.69 14.84
N ARG A 433 -23.12 -8.15 15.70
CA ARG A 433 -23.54 -9.54 15.88
C ARG A 433 -24.80 -9.81 15.07
N SER A 434 -24.67 -10.21 13.83
CA SER A 434 -25.79 -10.44 12.91
C SER A 434 -26.76 -11.51 13.43
N GLU A 435 -26.27 -12.50 14.17
CA GLU A 435 -27.07 -13.55 14.79
C GLU A 435 -28.03 -13.03 15.87
N ARG A 436 -27.69 -11.93 16.54
CA ARG A 436 -28.53 -11.27 17.55
C ARG A 436 -29.60 -10.37 16.94
N ALA A 437 -29.45 -10.01 15.67
CA ALA A 437 -30.38 -9.17 14.93
C ALA A 437 -31.38 -9.99 14.08
N GLN A 438 -31.34 -11.33 14.14
CA GLN A 438 -32.28 -12.18 13.42
C GLN A 438 -33.72 -11.96 13.92
N GLY A 439 -34.66 -11.79 13.00
CA GLY A 439 -36.05 -11.53 13.31
C GLY A 439 -36.39 -10.09 13.66
N ILE A 440 -35.43 -9.17 13.58
CA ILE A 440 -35.67 -7.73 13.70
C ILE A 440 -35.83 -7.15 12.29
N PRO A 441 -37.04 -6.72 11.89
CA PRO A 441 -37.27 -6.26 10.52
C PRO A 441 -36.54 -4.93 10.24
N LYS A 442 -36.61 -3.97 11.19
CA LYS A 442 -35.93 -2.69 11.08
C LYS A 442 -35.92 -1.98 12.44
N VAL A 443 -34.79 -1.39 12.83
CA VAL A 443 -34.66 -0.44 13.96
C VAL A 443 -33.67 0.66 13.58
N LEU A 444 -34.04 1.92 13.80
CA LEU A 444 -33.21 3.10 13.60
C LEU A 444 -32.91 3.78 14.94
N TYR A 445 -31.65 3.72 15.35
CA TYR A 445 -31.12 4.50 16.47
C TYR A 445 -30.50 5.79 15.97
N ARG A 446 -30.77 6.91 16.64
CA ARG A 446 -30.13 8.20 16.39
C ARG A 446 -29.37 8.64 17.63
N PHE A 447 -28.11 9.00 17.47
CA PHE A 447 -27.22 9.52 18.52
C PHE A 447 -26.91 10.97 18.27
N ASN A 448 -27.36 11.85 19.16
CA ASN A 448 -27.05 13.28 19.17
C ASN A 448 -25.94 13.50 20.21
N ILE A 449 -24.68 13.56 19.76
CA ILE A 449 -23.53 13.75 20.63
C ILE A 449 -23.12 15.21 20.59
N THR A 450 -23.34 15.95 21.68
CA THR A 450 -23.07 17.39 21.78
C THR A 450 -21.64 17.68 22.23
N GLY A 451 -21.09 18.86 21.83
CA GLY A 451 -19.74 19.30 22.19
C GLY A 451 -18.75 19.15 21.06
N GLU A 452 -17.52 19.61 21.29
CA GLU A 452 -16.43 19.57 20.30
C GLU A 452 -16.07 18.11 19.98
N GLY A 453 -16.02 17.77 18.70
CA GLY A 453 -15.82 16.40 18.24
C GLY A 453 -17.07 15.52 18.26
N GLY A 454 -18.23 16.06 18.68
CA GLY A 454 -19.53 15.43 18.60
C GLY A 454 -20.14 15.48 17.19
N GLY A 455 -21.44 15.18 17.11
CA GLY A 455 -22.21 15.14 15.87
C GLY A 455 -23.47 14.29 16.00
N VAL A 456 -24.11 14.00 14.87
CA VAL A 456 -25.26 13.11 14.80
C VAL A 456 -24.90 11.88 14.00
N TRP A 457 -25.23 10.71 14.52
CA TRP A 457 -25.08 9.42 13.84
C TRP A 457 -26.37 8.62 13.89
N GLU A 458 -26.66 7.92 12.81
CA GLU A 458 -27.74 6.98 12.72
C GLU A 458 -27.20 5.54 12.56
N VAL A 459 -27.68 4.64 13.41
CA VAL A 459 -27.38 3.21 13.37
C VAL A 459 -28.66 2.49 12.94
N LEU A 460 -28.70 2.07 11.69
CA LEU A 460 -29.80 1.31 11.11
C LEU A 460 -29.48 -0.18 11.19
N ILE A 461 -30.29 -0.93 11.92
CA ILE A 461 -30.28 -2.40 11.93
C ILE A 461 -31.48 -2.88 11.15
N GLN A 462 -31.24 -3.56 10.05
CA GLN A 462 -32.29 -4.09 9.19
C GLN A 462 -31.84 -5.38 8.50
N ASP A 463 -32.71 -6.39 8.47
CA ASP A 463 -32.48 -7.67 7.77
C ASP A 463 -31.12 -8.32 8.14
N GLY A 464 -30.74 -8.27 9.42
CA GLY A 464 -29.47 -8.81 9.92
C GLY A 464 -28.23 -8.04 9.52
N ARG A 465 -28.37 -6.78 9.10
CA ARG A 465 -27.27 -5.86 8.71
C ARG A 465 -27.28 -4.61 9.56
N CYS A 466 -26.09 -4.07 9.81
CA CYS A 466 -25.90 -2.78 10.47
C CYS A 466 -25.32 -1.77 9.48
N THR A 467 -25.98 -0.61 9.35
CA THR A 467 -25.52 0.51 8.53
C THR A 467 -25.39 1.76 9.39
N ILE A 468 -24.25 2.46 9.31
CA ILE A 468 -24.01 3.71 10.01
C ILE A 468 -24.11 4.87 9.02
N ARG A 469 -24.81 5.92 9.42
CA ARG A 469 -24.89 7.19 8.67
C ARG A 469 -24.52 8.35 9.58
N ARG A 470 -23.78 9.31 9.05
CA ARG A 470 -23.54 10.58 9.75
C ARG A 470 -24.57 11.60 9.29
N GLY A 471 -25.19 12.31 10.25
CA GLY A 471 -26.28 13.26 9.98
C GLY A 471 -27.65 12.66 10.25
N VAL A 472 -28.69 13.43 9.92
CA VAL A 472 -30.10 13.07 10.13
C VAL A 472 -30.74 12.72 8.80
N SER A 473 -31.29 11.51 8.69
CA SER A 473 -32.12 11.12 7.55
C SER A 473 -33.56 11.68 7.71
N ALA A 474 -34.36 11.58 6.64
CA ALA A 474 -35.78 11.94 6.70
C ALA A 474 -36.63 10.93 7.51
N GLU A 475 -36.04 9.80 7.92
CA GLU A 475 -36.71 8.76 8.67
C GLU A 475 -36.86 9.13 10.13
N GLN A 476 -37.99 8.79 10.75
CA GLN A 476 -38.18 8.93 12.18
C GLN A 476 -37.36 7.83 12.88
N ALA A 477 -36.55 8.20 13.85
CA ALA A 477 -35.80 7.24 14.65
C ALA A 477 -36.72 6.56 15.68
N ASP A 478 -36.53 5.24 15.86
CA ASP A 478 -37.24 4.46 16.90
C ASP A 478 -36.70 4.82 18.29
N VAL A 479 -35.40 5.16 18.35
CA VAL A 479 -34.70 5.59 19.58
C VAL A 479 -33.78 6.75 19.24
N THR A 480 -33.83 7.82 20.05
CA THR A 480 -32.86 8.93 19.99
C THR A 480 -32.12 9.01 21.34
N VAL A 481 -30.80 8.90 21.29
CA VAL A 481 -29.92 9.06 22.45
C VAL A 481 -29.22 10.41 22.34
N THR A 482 -29.36 11.25 23.36
CA THR A 482 -28.68 12.56 23.43
C THR A 482 -27.75 12.60 24.62
N THR A 483 -26.48 12.95 24.40
CA THR A 483 -25.48 13.08 25.46
C THR A 483 -24.32 13.99 24.97
N ASN A 484 -23.36 14.32 25.84
CA ASN A 484 -22.15 15.02 25.44
C ASN A 484 -21.01 14.04 25.12
N VAL A 485 -19.96 14.54 24.44
CA VAL A 485 -18.79 13.75 24.02
C VAL A 485 -18.14 12.99 25.18
N GLN A 486 -17.93 13.64 26.33
CA GLN A 486 -17.24 13.02 27.46
C GLN A 486 -18.07 11.86 28.05
N THR A 487 -19.34 12.10 28.32
CA THR A 487 -20.25 11.05 28.83
C THR A 487 -20.39 9.88 27.86
N PHE A 488 -20.49 10.18 26.55
CA PHE A 488 -20.52 9.14 25.52
C PHE A 488 -19.27 8.25 25.57
N LEU A 489 -18.08 8.87 25.59
CA LEU A 489 -16.82 8.13 25.64
C LEU A 489 -16.63 7.33 26.93
N ASP A 490 -17.07 7.86 28.06
CA ASP A 490 -17.00 7.17 29.34
C ASP A 490 -17.94 5.94 29.37
N VAL A 491 -19.12 6.05 28.76
CA VAL A 491 -20.06 4.92 28.62
C VAL A 491 -19.50 3.84 27.69
N VAL A 492 -19.07 4.19 26.48
CA VAL A 492 -18.60 3.20 25.51
C VAL A 492 -17.23 2.59 25.84
N SER A 493 -16.45 3.23 26.75
CA SER A 493 -15.22 2.67 27.30
C SER A 493 -15.41 1.88 28.60
N GLY A 494 -16.65 1.77 29.09
CA GLY A 494 -16.98 1.04 30.33
C GLY A 494 -16.59 1.77 31.62
N LYS A 495 -16.18 3.05 31.57
CA LYS A 495 -15.86 3.87 32.75
C LYS A 495 -17.11 4.33 33.49
N MET A 496 -18.25 4.38 32.80
CA MET A 496 -19.55 4.75 33.33
C MET A 496 -20.61 3.79 32.80
N LEU A 497 -21.53 3.34 33.64
CA LEU A 497 -22.67 2.53 33.18
C LEU A 497 -23.69 3.44 32.46
N ALA A 498 -24.28 2.95 31.36
CA ALA A 498 -25.30 3.69 30.62
C ALA A 498 -26.51 4.06 31.50
N GLU A 499 -26.92 3.15 32.38
CA GLU A 499 -27.99 3.38 33.35
C GLU A 499 -27.64 4.50 34.35
N GLN A 500 -26.39 4.56 34.79
CA GLN A 500 -25.90 5.63 35.68
C GLN A 500 -25.92 6.98 34.96
N ALA A 501 -25.47 7.05 33.70
CA ALA A 501 -25.54 8.27 32.91
C ALA A 501 -26.99 8.74 32.67
N TYR A 502 -27.92 7.78 32.44
CA TYR A 502 -29.33 8.05 32.25
C TYR A 502 -29.97 8.57 33.56
N MET A 503 -29.76 7.90 34.69
CA MET A 503 -30.31 8.29 36.01
C MET A 503 -29.79 9.65 36.48
N SER A 504 -28.56 10.01 36.10
CA SER A 504 -27.98 11.32 36.41
C SER A 504 -28.37 12.44 35.44
N GLY A 505 -29.15 12.12 34.39
CA GLY A 505 -29.56 13.09 33.36
C GLY A 505 -28.44 13.50 32.40
N GLN A 506 -27.28 12.83 32.42
CA GLN A 506 -26.16 13.08 31.50
C GLN A 506 -26.39 12.40 30.13
N LEU A 507 -27.27 11.39 30.09
CA LEU A 507 -27.73 10.72 28.89
C LEU A 507 -29.26 10.74 28.86
N LEU A 508 -29.81 11.24 27.76
CA LEU A 508 -31.27 11.30 27.56
C LEU A 508 -31.65 10.29 26.46
N VAL A 509 -32.78 9.63 26.67
CA VAL A 509 -33.37 8.70 25.69
C VAL A 509 -34.77 9.18 25.37
N ASP A 510 -35.04 9.36 24.07
CA ASP A 510 -36.36 9.62 23.52
C ASP A 510 -36.75 8.45 22.59
N GLY A 511 -37.98 7.98 22.67
CA GLY A 511 -38.48 6.81 21.94
C GLY A 511 -38.56 5.53 22.80
N ASP A 512 -38.36 4.37 22.19
CA ASP A 512 -38.52 3.08 22.83
C ASP A 512 -37.35 2.75 23.78
N LEU A 513 -37.58 2.83 25.09
CA LEU A 513 -36.58 2.57 26.13
C LEU A 513 -36.11 1.10 26.13
N PHE A 514 -36.95 0.16 25.75
CA PHE A 514 -36.60 -1.26 25.69
C PHE A 514 -35.63 -1.51 24.54
N LEU A 515 -35.87 -0.89 23.39
CA LEU A 515 -34.92 -0.92 22.26
C LEU A 515 -33.61 -0.22 22.63
N ALA A 516 -33.64 0.89 23.37
CA ALA A 516 -32.44 1.57 23.82
C ALA A 516 -31.54 0.68 24.68
N GLN A 517 -32.09 -0.13 25.57
CA GLN A 517 -31.33 -1.08 26.38
C GLN A 517 -30.73 -2.22 25.55
N ARG A 518 -31.42 -2.64 24.50
CA ARG A 518 -31.00 -3.76 23.65
C ARG A 518 -29.87 -3.43 22.69
N ILE A 519 -29.50 -2.15 22.52
CA ILE A 519 -28.48 -1.83 21.53
C ILE A 519 -27.14 -2.53 21.80
N ALA A 520 -26.78 -2.69 23.09
CA ALA A 520 -25.57 -3.38 23.50
C ALA A 520 -25.55 -4.86 23.09
N ASP A 521 -26.71 -5.52 22.96
CA ASP A 521 -26.82 -6.92 22.57
C ASP A 521 -26.37 -7.15 21.11
N PHE A 522 -26.47 -6.12 20.27
CA PHE A 522 -26.17 -6.20 18.84
C PHE A 522 -24.68 -6.02 18.53
N PHE A 523 -23.85 -5.67 19.52
CA PHE A 523 -22.44 -5.37 19.30
C PHE A 523 -21.53 -6.03 20.36
N GLU A 524 -20.32 -6.34 19.97
CA GLU A 524 -19.20 -6.61 20.89
C GLU A 524 -18.60 -5.28 21.35
N LEU A 525 -19.04 -4.78 22.50
CA LEU A 525 -18.58 -3.53 23.07
C LEU A 525 -17.38 -3.72 23.99
#